data_ebdcc2f824d63bec2debb0fb8ef9604e
#
_entry.id   ebdcc2f824d63bec2debb0fb8ef9604e
#
_cell.length_a   1.000
_cell.length_b   1.000
_cell.length_c   1.000
_cell.angle_alpha   90.00
_cell.angle_beta   90.00
_cell.angle_gamma   90.00
#
_symmetry.space_group_name_H-M   'P 1'
#
loop_
_entity.id
_entity.type
_entity.pdbx_description
1 polymer ?
#
loop_
_entity_poly.entity_id
_entity_poly.type
_entity_poly.pdbx_seq_one_letter_code
_entity_poly.pdbx_strand_id
1 'polypeptide(L)'
;MDKITEGLKQYTQLVESDVENKVKEILNEKLIVNSNKEVYETILSCIDLTSLNTTDTEDSISILTEKVNNFGEKYPELPNVAAICVYPSLVKAVRETLTEGVEIAAVTGGFPHSQAFIEVKIAETSLAILDGASEIDIVFPIGKLLDGKNEEILEDIQELKAACMDVNLKVILESGILEIKQLQDAAIIAMESGADFIKTSTGKLDKGATTTAAYCMCQMILEFFQKSGRRVGIKVSGGISTTGEALPYYCIVEAVLGKEWLNKDLLRFGASRLANNVVNDILGEKTNPF
;
A
#
# COMPACT_ATOMS: atom_id res chain seq x y z
N MET A 1 -15.22 -14.31 -24.62
CA MET A 1 -14.98 -13.37 -23.51
C MET A 1 -14.48 -14.21 -22.37
N ASP A 2 -13.36 -13.86 -21.78
CA ASP A 2 -12.79 -14.65 -20.68
C ASP A 2 -13.62 -14.54 -19.39
N LYS A 3 -13.40 -15.47 -18.44
CA LYS A 3 -14.21 -15.56 -17.22
C LYS A 3 -14.03 -14.31 -16.33
N ILE A 4 -12.81 -13.77 -16.27
CA ILE A 4 -12.54 -12.59 -15.44
C ILE A 4 -13.25 -11.37 -16.02
N THR A 5 -13.22 -11.16 -17.32
CA THR A 5 -13.93 -10.05 -17.99
C THR A 5 -15.46 -10.12 -17.78
N GLU A 6 -16.04 -11.30 -17.70
CA GLU A 6 -17.46 -11.45 -17.33
C GLU A 6 -17.70 -11.19 -15.85
N GLY A 7 -16.77 -11.62 -14.99
CA GLY A 7 -16.81 -11.35 -13.55
C GLY A 7 -16.80 -9.85 -13.25
N LEU A 8 -16.01 -9.06 -13.97
CA LEU A 8 -15.93 -7.60 -13.79
C LEU A 8 -17.28 -6.89 -13.95
N LYS A 9 -18.18 -7.41 -14.79
CA LYS A 9 -19.52 -6.84 -14.99
C LYS A 9 -20.45 -7.01 -13.81
N GLN A 10 -20.13 -7.89 -12.88
CA GLN A 10 -20.93 -8.14 -11.69
C GLN A 10 -20.68 -7.13 -10.57
N TYR A 11 -19.68 -6.25 -10.75
CA TYR A 11 -19.34 -5.19 -9.80
C TYR A 11 -20.00 -3.87 -10.19
N THR A 12 -20.35 -3.09 -9.17
CA THR A 12 -20.99 -1.78 -9.34
C THR A 12 -20.05 -0.83 -10.10
N GLN A 13 -20.56 -0.25 -11.18
CA GLN A 13 -19.81 0.76 -11.93
C GLN A 13 -19.94 2.10 -11.21
N LEU A 14 -18.80 2.66 -10.82
CA LEU A 14 -18.74 3.98 -10.18
C LEU A 14 -18.66 5.07 -11.25
N VAL A 15 -19.34 6.18 -10.98
CA VAL A 15 -19.28 7.39 -11.80
C VAL A 15 -18.39 8.40 -11.08
N GLU A 16 -17.44 9.01 -11.78
CA GLU A 16 -16.42 9.87 -11.19
C GLU A 16 -17.03 11.05 -10.39
N SER A 17 -18.05 11.72 -10.94
CA SER A 17 -18.75 12.80 -10.25
C SER A 17 -19.40 12.38 -8.93
N ASP A 18 -19.93 11.16 -8.87
CA ASP A 18 -20.57 10.64 -7.66
C ASP A 18 -19.52 10.28 -6.61
N VAL A 19 -18.39 9.71 -7.05
CA VAL A 19 -17.23 9.44 -6.21
C VAL A 19 -16.68 10.72 -5.59
N GLU A 20 -16.48 11.78 -6.38
CA GLU A 20 -16.03 13.09 -5.89
C GLU A 20 -16.99 13.68 -4.85
N ASN A 21 -18.30 13.60 -5.09
CA ASN A 21 -19.29 14.10 -4.17
C ASN A 21 -19.27 13.32 -2.85
N LYS A 22 -19.18 11.98 -2.91
CA LYS A 22 -19.09 11.14 -1.72
C LYS A 22 -17.82 11.39 -0.91
N VAL A 23 -16.69 11.58 -1.58
CA VAL A 23 -15.43 11.96 -0.92
C VAL A 23 -15.61 13.29 -0.18
N LYS A 24 -16.20 14.32 -0.82
CA LYS A 24 -16.46 15.61 -0.18
C LYS A 24 -17.35 15.48 1.06
N GLU A 25 -18.44 14.71 0.97
CA GLU A 25 -19.33 14.44 2.11
C GLU A 25 -18.56 13.81 3.28
N ILE A 26 -17.83 12.73 3.02
CA ILE A 26 -17.04 12.01 4.04
C ILE A 26 -16.02 12.96 4.72
N LEU A 27 -15.28 13.71 3.93
CA LEU A 27 -14.25 14.59 4.47
C LEU A 27 -14.84 15.73 5.29
N ASN A 28 -15.97 16.33 4.86
CA ASN A 28 -16.66 17.35 5.63
C ASN A 28 -17.15 16.85 7.00
N GLU A 29 -17.57 15.59 7.08
CA GLU A 29 -18.09 14.99 8.31
C GLU A 29 -16.97 14.52 9.24
N LYS A 30 -15.91 13.93 8.68
CA LYS A 30 -14.93 13.11 9.41
C LYS A 30 -13.63 13.83 9.74
N LEU A 31 -13.15 14.78 8.94
CA LEU A 31 -11.81 15.35 9.12
C LEU A 31 -11.62 15.98 10.51
N ILE A 32 -12.57 16.79 10.97
CA ILE A 32 -12.45 17.49 12.27
C ILE A 32 -12.52 16.48 13.41
N VAL A 33 -13.44 15.49 13.32
CA VAL A 33 -13.65 14.49 14.38
C VAL A 33 -12.43 13.58 14.52
N ASN A 34 -11.79 13.22 13.40
CA ASN A 34 -10.64 12.33 13.34
C ASN A 34 -9.30 13.07 13.50
N SER A 35 -9.30 14.39 13.64
CA SER A 35 -8.07 15.16 13.92
C SER A 35 -7.72 15.09 15.40
N ASN A 36 -7.22 13.95 15.86
CA ASN A 36 -6.90 13.70 17.26
C ASN A 36 -5.74 12.69 17.40
N LYS A 37 -5.17 12.64 18.61
CA LYS A 37 -3.98 11.85 18.93
C LYS A 37 -4.18 10.34 18.66
N GLU A 38 -5.31 9.76 19.01
CA GLU A 38 -5.59 8.32 18.83
C GLU A 38 -5.56 7.92 17.35
N VAL A 39 -6.14 8.76 16.48
CA VAL A 39 -6.09 8.56 15.02
C VAL A 39 -4.67 8.72 14.50
N TYR A 40 -3.90 9.67 15.00
CA TYR A 40 -2.50 9.86 14.59
C TYR A 40 -1.62 8.68 15.02
N GLU A 41 -1.82 8.13 16.20
CA GLU A 41 -1.15 6.90 16.65
C GLU A 41 -1.52 5.71 15.75
N THR A 42 -2.79 5.59 15.34
CA THR A 42 -3.23 4.57 14.38
C THR A 42 -2.55 4.76 13.03
N ILE A 43 -2.50 6.01 12.50
CA ILE A 43 -1.79 6.31 11.25
C ILE A 43 -0.31 5.92 11.37
N LEU A 44 0.37 6.28 12.47
CA LEU A 44 1.77 5.94 12.71
C LEU A 44 2.00 4.43 12.66
N SER A 45 1.17 3.66 13.36
CA SER A 45 1.24 2.19 13.40
C SER A 45 0.99 1.51 12.05
N CYS A 46 0.42 2.24 11.08
CA CYS A 46 0.12 1.76 9.74
C CYS A 46 1.14 2.24 8.68
N ILE A 47 2.24 2.90 9.06
CA ILE A 47 3.21 3.40 8.09
C ILE A 47 4.16 2.28 7.65
N ASP A 48 4.30 2.11 6.33
CA ASP A 48 5.44 1.45 5.72
C ASP A 48 6.51 2.53 5.48
N LEU A 49 7.51 2.62 6.38
CA LEU A 49 8.62 3.56 6.28
C LEU A 49 9.47 3.21 5.05
N THR A 50 9.40 4.05 4.02
CA THR A 50 9.84 3.70 2.68
C THR A 50 11.10 4.45 2.29
N SER A 51 12.15 3.73 1.89
CA SER A 51 13.30 4.27 1.18
C SER A 51 13.49 3.53 -0.15
N LEU A 52 13.26 4.24 -1.25
CA LEU A 52 13.34 3.72 -2.62
C LEU A 52 14.12 4.73 -3.50
N ASN A 53 15.21 5.29 -2.99
CA ASN A 53 16.05 6.20 -3.74
C ASN A 53 17.10 5.40 -4.54
N THR A 54 17.45 5.89 -5.72
CA THR A 54 18.52 5.29 -6.54
C THR A 54 19.88 5.32 -5.82
N THR A 55 20.02 6.19 -4.82
CA THR A 55 21.24 6.39 -4.04
C THR A 55 21.24 5.63 -2.72
N ASP A 56 20.22 4.81 -2.41
CA ASP A 56 20.20 4.01 -1.20
C ASP A 56 21.32 2.97 -1.22
N THR A 57 21.98 2.82 -0.09
CA THR A 57 23.07 1.86 0.15
C THR A 57 22.73 0.99 1.34
N GLU A 58 23.43 -0.14 1.50
CA GLU A 58 23.28 -1.01 2.68
C GLU A 58 23.49 -0.22 3.97
N ASP A 59 24.52 0.64 4.04
CA ASP A 59 24.79 1.49 5.21
C ASP A 59 23.64 2.45 5.51
N SER A 60 23.10 3.13 4.48
CA SER A 60 22.00 4.08 4.67
C SER A 60 20.73 3.39 5.16
N ILE A 61 20.47 2.17 4.69
CA ILE A 61 19.32 1.37 5.11
C ILE A 61 19.53 0.78 6.51
N SER A 62 20.75 0.36 6.85
CA SER A 62 21.07 -0.06 8.22
C SER A 62 20.86 1.10 9.22
N ILE A 63 21.32 2.31 8.91
CA ILE A 63 21.09 3.50 9.73
C ILE A 63 19.57 3.78 9.89
N LEU A 64 18.78 3.67 8.82
CA LEU A 64 17.33 3.82 8.90
C LEU A 64 16.71 2.76 9.82
N THR A 65 17.16 1.51 9.70
CA THR A 65 16.67 0.39 10.50
C THR A 65 17.03 0.55 11.99
N GLU A 66 18.25 1.03 12.30
CA GLU A 66 18.64 1.36 13.68
C GLU A 66 17.74 2.42 14.32
N LYS A 67 17.29 3.41 13.56
CA LYS A 67 16.33 4.40 14.06
C LYS A 67 14.99 3.76 14.40
N VAL A 68 14.52 2.81 13.59
CA VAL A 68 13.30 2.05 13.87
C VAL A 68 13.46 1.18 15.12
N ASN A 69 14.62 0.51 15.31
CA ASN A 69 14.91 -0.26 16.52
C ASN A 69 14.88 0.61 17.79
N ASN A 70 15.50 1.79 17.72
CA ASN A 70 15.61 2.69 18.86
C ASN A 70 14.34 3.49 19.16
N PHE A 71 13.33 3.43 18.25
CA PHE A 71 12.12 4.24 18.40
C PHE A 71 11.32 3.87 19.65
N GLY A 72 11.11 2.58 19.90
CA GLY A 72 10.35 2.10 21.06
C GLY A 72 10.98 2.43 22.41
N GLU A 73 12.32 2.44 22.48
CA GLU A 73 13.03 2.87 23.70
C GLU A 73 12.87 4.36 23.97
N LYS A 74 12.92 5.16 22.88
CA LYS A 74 12.85 6.63 22.99
C LYS A 74 11.44 7.15 23.19
N TYR A 75 10.44 6.46 22.63
CA TYR A 75 9.02 6.83 22.66
C TYR A 75 8.14 5.63 23.05
N PRO A 76 8.27 5.12 24.29
CA PRO A 76 7.61 3.88 24.71
C PRO A 76 6.07 3.97 24.71
N GLU A 77 5.51 5.18 24.70
CA GLU A 77 4.06 5.42 24.66
C GLU A 77 3.50 5.42 23.22
N LEU A 78 4.36 5.37 22.19
CA LEU A 78 3.93 5.44 20.80
C LEU A 78 4.13 4.10 20.10
N PRO A 79 3.21 3.71 19.18
CA PRO A 79 3.42 2.54 18.35
C PRO A 79 4.55 2.78 17.34
N ASN A 80 5.30 1.72 17.01
CA ASN A 80 6.29 1.77 15.94
C ASN A 80 5.58 1.71 14.57
N VAL A 81 6.33 1.97 13.49
CA VAL A 81 5.86 1.82 12.11
C VAL A 81 5.53 0.35 11.79
N ALA A 82 4.69 0.10 10.77
CA ALA A 82 4.27 -1.24 10.39
C ALA A 82 5.37 -2.03 9.68
N ALA A 83 6.09 -1.37 8.78
CA ALA A 83 7.12 -2.01 7.95
C ALA A 83 8.24 -1.03 7.58
N ILE A 84 9.40 -1.60 7.20
CA ILE A 84 10.44 -0.90 6.45
C ILE A 84 10.35 -1.40 5.00
N CYS A 85 10.15 -0.49 4.03
CA CYS A 85 9.95 -0.83 2.62
C CYS A 85 11.17 -0.36 1.79
N VAL A 86 11.85 -1.31 1.12
CA VAL A 86 13.11 -1.10 0.42
C VAL A 86 13.13 -1.79 -0.94
N TYR A 87 14.21 -1.56 -1.73
CA TYR A 87 14.52 -2.37 -2.91
C TYR A 87 14.93 -3.80 -2.52
N PRO A 88 14.71 -4.81 -3.38
CA PRO A 88 14.95 -6.20 -3.05
C PRO A 88 16.40 -6.49 -2.64
N SER A 89 17.38 -5.85 -3.28
CA SER A 89 18.81 -6.00 -2.96
C SER A 89 19.20 -5.45 -1.58
N LEU A 90 18.34 -4.68 -0.91
CA LEU A 90 18.59 -4.07 0.40
C LEU A 90 17.82 -4.75 1.54
N VAL A 91 17.01 -5.77 1.23
CA VAL A 91 16.24 -6.54 2.23
C VAL A 91 17.16 -7.16 3.27
N LYS A 92 18.27 -7.74 2.82
CA LYS A 92 19.25 -8.37 3.71
C LYS A 92 19.85 -7.39 4.73
N ALA A 93 20.16 -6.16 4.32
CA ALA A 93 20.65 -5.12 5.23
C ALA A 93 19.62 -4.78 6.33
N VAL A 94 18.33 -4.70 5.97
CA VAL A 94 17.25 -4.55 6.97
C VAL A 94 17.20 -5.76 7.88
N ARG A 95 17.18 -6.97 7.32
CA ARG A 95 17.06 -8.24 8.07
C ARG A 95 18.18 -8.45 9.09
N GLU A 96 19.42 -8.11 8.74
CA GLU A 96 20.58 -8.25 9.61
C GLU A 96 20.64 -7.20 10.72
N THR A 97 19.99 -6.04 10.54
CA THR A 97 19.99 -4.91 11.49
C THR A 97 18.75 -4.88 12.36
N LEU A 98 17.58 -5.32 11.85
CA LEU A 98 16.28 -5.18 12.52
C LEU A 98 16.18 -6.09 13.75
N THR A 99 15.81 -5.52 14.89
CA THR A 99 15.59 -6.21 16.18
C THR A 99 14.14 -6.12 16.66
N GLU A 100 13.36 -5.19 16.11
CA GLU A 100 11.96 -4.96 16.44
C GLU A 100 11.02 -5.84 15.62
N GLY A 101 9.78 -6.02 16.11
CA GLY A 101 8.72 -6.77 15.41
C GLY A 101 8.03 -5.97 14.30
N VAL A 102 8.84 -5.35 13.42
CA VAL A 102 8.40 -4.55 12.27
C VAL A 102 8.60 -5.39 11.00
N GLU A 103 7.64 -5.33 10.06
CA GLU A 103 7.71 -6.12 8.83
C GLU A 103 8.78 -5.57 7.86
N ILE A 104 9.29 -6.44 6.99
CA ILE A 104 10.21 -6.08 5.92
C ILE A 104 9.49 -6.19 4.59
N ALA A 105 9.17 -5.07 3.97
CA ALA A 105 8.53 -5.01 2.67
C ALA A 105 9.55 -4.78 1.56
N ALA A 106 9.46 -5.55 0.47
CA ALA A 106 10.29 -5.36 -0.71
C ALA A 106 9.44 -5.01 -1.93
N VAL A 107 9.87 -4.01 -2.71
CA VAL A 107 9.30 -3.78 -4.04
C VAL A 107 9.96 -4.74 -5.03
N THR A 108 9.16 -5.51 -5.78
CA THR A 108 9.65 -6.51 -6.75
C THR A 108 8.80 -6.52 -8.01
N GLY A 109 8.93 -7.54 -8.82
CA GLY A 109 8.11 -7.76 -10.02
C GLY A 109 8.39 -6.75 -11.13
N GLY A 110 9.64 -6.30 -11.25
CA GLY A 110 10.05 -5.29 -12.23
C GLY A 110 9.60 -3.89 -11.84
N PHE A 111 9.59 -3.58 -10.54
CA PHE A 111 9.29 -2.23 -10.04
C PHE A 111 10.21 -1.17 -10.67
N PRO A 112 9.69 0.03 -11.10
CA PRO A 112 8.31 0.51 -10.91
C PRO A 112 7.38 0.27 -12.10
N HIS A 113 7.78 -0.42 -13.17
CA HIS A 113 7.05 -0.44 -14.45
C HIS A 113 6.31 -1.74 -14.76
N SER A 114 6.63 -2.83 -14.06
CA SER A 114 6.12 -4.18 -14.36
C SER A 114 6.40 -4.69 -15.80
N GLN A 115 7.35 -4.08 -16.51
CA GLN A 115 7.70 -4.40 -17.91
C GLN A 115 8.85 -5.41 -18.01
N ALA A 116 8.80 -6.46 -17.19
CA ALA A 116 9.76 -7.57 -17.21
C ALA A 116 9.06 -8.89 -17.51
N PHE A 117 9.84 -9.90 -17.94
CA PHE A 117 9.32 -11.25 -18.11
C PHE A 117 8.87 -11.84 -16.79
N ILE A 118 7.81 -12.66 -16.81
CA ILE A 118 7.24 -13.23 -15.57
C ILE A 118 8.25 -14.06 -14.79
N GLU A 119 9.11 -14.81 -15.46
CA GLU A 119 10.16 -15.63 -14.84
C GLU A 119 11.16 -14.75 -14.05
N VAL A 120 11.49 -13.57 -14.57
CA VAL A 120 12.38 -12.60 -13.91
C VAL A 120 11.69 -12.02 -12.68
N LYS A 121 10.41 -11.67 -12.79
CA LYS A 121 9.62 -11.17 -11.66
C LYS A 121 9.51 -12.19 -10.53
N ILE A 122 9.27 -13.45 -10.87
CA ILE A 122 9.21 -14.56 -9.91
C ILE A 122 10.57 -14.76 -9.24
N ALA A 123 11.66 -14.76 -10.01
CA ALA A 123 13.00 -14.91 -9.47
C ALA A 123 13.36 -13.78 -8.51
N GLU A 124 13.08 -12.51 -8.88
CA GLU A 124 13.32 -11.33 -8.03
C GLU A 124 12.53 -11.42 -6.73
N THR A 125 11.24 -11.78 -6.80
CA THR A 125 10.36 -11.96 -5.64
C THR A 125 10.87 -13.05 -4.71
N SER A 126 11.23 -14.21 -5.26
CA SER A 126 11.75 -15.33 -4.49
C SER A 126 13.07 -15.00 -3.79
N LEU A 127 13.97 -14.27 -4.45
CA LEU A 127 15.24 -13.83 -3.86
C LEU A 127 15.01 -12.84 -2.72
N ALA A 128 14.09 -11.87 -2.87
CA ALA A 128 13.74 -10.94 -1.80
C ALA A 128 13.19 -11.67 -0.56
N ILE A 129 12.36 -12.69 -0.75
CA ILE A 129 11.82 -13.52 0.33
C ILE A 129 12.94 -14.33 1.01
N LEU A 130 13.85 -14.92 0.24
CA LEU A 130 15.01 -15.64 0.77
C LEU A 130 15.92 -14.74 1.61
N ASP A 131 16.08 -13.47 1.24
CA ASP A 131 16.83 -12.47 1.99
C ASP A 131 16.08 -11.97 3.24
N GLY A 132 14.80 -12.32 3.40
CA GLY A 132 14.01 -12.06 4.62
C GLY A 132 12.84 -11.10 4.47
N ALA A 133 12.40 -10.76 3.25
CA ALA A 133 11.17 -10.00 3.07
C ALA A 133 9.96 -10.79 3.59
N SER A 134 9.15 -10.18 4.44
CA SER A 134 7.89 -10.71 4.96
C SER A 134 6.67 -10.15 4.22
N GLU A 135 6.88 -9.16 3.35
CA GLU A 135 5.86 -8.55 2.51
C GLU A 135 6.45 -8.17 1.14
N ILE A 136 5.67 -8.32 0.08
CA ILE A 136 6.07 -8.06 -1.30
C ILE A 136 5.10 -7.06 -1.95
N ASP A 137 5.65 -5.97 -2.49
CA ASP A 137 4.89 -4.98 -3.25
C ASP A 137 5.24 -5.10 -4.75
N ILE A 138 4.33 -5.60 -5.59
CA ILE A 138 4.53 -5.68 -7.06
C ILE A 138 3.72 -4.61 -7.79
N VAL A 139 4.07 -4.32 -9.03
CA VAL A 139 3.30 -3.40 -9.89
C VAL A 139 2.39 -4.17 -10.82
N PHE A 140 1.13 -3.75 -10.88
CA PHE A 140 0.12 -4.25 -11.80
C PHE A 140 0.57 -4.04 -13.27
N PRO A 141 0.43 -5.00 -14.17
CA PRO A 141 0.88 -4.87 -15.57
C PRO A 141 -0.10 -4.03 -16.41
N ILE A 142 -0.06 -2.70 -16.22
CA ILE A 142 -1.00 -1.74 -16.81
C ILE A 142 -1.05 -1.83 -18.32
N GLY A 143 0.08 -2.06 -19.00
CA GLY A 143 0.10 -2.24 -20.45
C GLY A 143 -0.81 -3.36 -20.93
N LYS A 144 -0.86 -4.49 -20.20
CA LYS A 144 -1.78 -5.59 -20.48
C LYS A 144 -3.25 -5.19 -20.28
N LEU A 145 -3.54 -4.38 -19.23
CA LEU A 145 -4.89 -3.87 -19.00
C LEU A 145 -5.39 -3.03 -20.16
N LEU A 146 -4.54 -2.12 -20.65
CA LEU A 146 -4.88 -1.24 -21.78
C LEU A 146 -5.08 -2.04 -23.09
N ASP A 147 -4.43 -3.19 -23.23
CA ASP A 147 -4.62 -4.15 -24.32
C ASP A 147 -5.83 -5.09 -24.10
N GLY A 148 -6.53 -5.00 -22.96
CA GLY A 148 -7.67 -5.86 -22.64
C GLY A 148 -7.31 -7.32 -22.31
N LYS A 149 -6.06 -7.59 -21.91
CA LYS A 149 -5.52 -8.93 -21.63
C LYS A 149 -5.74 -9.33 -20.16
N ASN A 150 -6.98 -9.29 -19.70
CA ASN A 150 -7.32 -9.48 -18.29
C ASN A 150 -6.97 -10.87 -17.76
N GLU A 151 -7.11 -11.93 -18.54
CA GLU A 151 -6.75 -13.30 -18.15
C GLU A 151 -5.23 -13.44 -17.96
N GLU A 152 -4.42 -12.89 -18.89
CA GLU A 152 -2.96 -12.89 -18.74
C GLU A 152 -2.50 -12.13 -17.48
N ILE A 153 -3.19 -11.06 -17.08
CA ILE A 153 -2.91 -10.32 -15.84
C ILE A 153 -3.22 -11.19 -14.63
N LEU A 154 -4.39 -11.84 -14.65
CA LEU A 154 -4.81 -12.73 -13.59
C LEU A 154 -3.76 -13.84 -13.36
N GLU A 155 -3.33 -14.50 -14.44
CA GLU A 155 -2.32 -15.56 -14.43
C GLU A 155 -0.98 -15.04 -13.89
N ASP A 156 -0.45 -13.92 -14.39
CA ASP A 156 0.81 -13.32 -13.95
C ASP A 156 0.80 -13.05 -12.44
N ILE A 157 -0.28 -12.47 -11.91
CA ILE A 157 -0.37 -12.14 -10.48
C ILE A 157 -0.56 -13.40 -9.64
N GLN A 158 -1.30 -14.40 -10.12
CA GLN A 158 -1.44 -15.69 -9.45
C GLN A 158 -0.10 -16.42 -9.34
N GLU A 159 0.72 -16.41 -10.39
CA GLU A 159 2.07 -16.99 -10.34
C GLU A 159 2.96 -16.27 -9.32
N LEU A 160 2.90 -14.94 -9.27
CA LEU A 160 3.63 -14.15 -8.26
C LEU A 160 3.09 -14.40 -6.85
N LYS A 161 1.77 -14.54 -6.66
CA LYS A 161 1.20 -14.91 -5.37
C LYS A 161 1.64 -16.31 -4.93
N ALA A 162 1.68 -17.26 -5.85
CA ALA A 162 2.21 -18.60 -5.57
C ALA A 162 3.69 -18.56 -5.13
N ALA A 163 4.51 -17.71 -5.76
CA ALA A 163 5.90 -17.51 -5.37
C ALA A 163 6.04 -16.86 -3.97
N CYS A 164 5.07 -16.04 -3.55
CA CYS A 164 5.04 -15.44 -2.22
C CYS A 164 4.73 -16.45 -1.10
N MET A 165 4.13 -17.60 -1.40
CA MET A 165 3.67 -18.56 -0.38
C MET A 165 2.81 -17.88 0.71
N ASP A 166 3.28 -17.85 1.96
CA ASP A 166 2.60 -17.25 3.11
C ASP A 166 2.92 -15.75 3.29
N VAL A 167 3.79 -15.18 2.43
CA VAL A 167 4.16 -13.76 2.47
C VAL A 167 3.05 -12.90 1.86
N ASN A 168 2.74 -11.77 2.50
CA ASN A 168 1.73 -10.83 2.00
C ASN A 168 2.13 -10.23 0.65
N LEU A 169 1.23 -10.33 -0.32
CA LEU A 169 1.36 -9.71 -1.64
C LEU A 169 0.53 -8.43 -1.72
N LYS A 170 1.17 -7.29 -2.00
CA LYS A 170 0.51 -6.02 -2.25
C LYS A 170 0.67 -5.64 -3.73
N VAL A 171 -0.43 -5.38 -4.41
CA VAL A 171 -0.44 -5.06 -5.84
C VAL A 171 -0.65 -3.57 -6.05
N ILE A 172 0.34 -2.90 -6.64
CA ILE A 172 0.34 -1.46 -6.93
C ILE A 172 -0.42 -1.24 -8.23
N LEU A 173 -1.56 -0.57 -8.15
CA LEU A 173 -2.44 -0.32 -9.30
C LEU A 173 -1.99 0.89 -10.14
N GLU A 174 -1.12 1.75 -9.61
CA GLU A 174 -0.68 3.02 -10.21
C GLU A 174 -1.87 3.91 -10.55
N SER A 175 -2.74 4.12 -9.57
CA SER A 175 -4.05 4.74 -9.71
C SER A 175 -4.04 6.14 -10.33
N GLY A 176 -2.90 6.86 -10.26
CA GLY A 176 -2.76 8.20 -10.80
C GLY A 176 -2.85 8.32 -12.32
N ILE A 177 -2.70 7.21 -13.05
CA ILE A 177 -2.75 7.18 -14.52
C ILE A 177 -3.92 6.38 -15.09
N LEU A 178 -4.80 5.86 -14.23
CA LEU A 178 -5.97 5.09 -14.61
C LEU A 178 -7.25 5.93 -14.49
N GLU A 179 -8.16 5.78 -15.45
CA GLU A 179 -9.54 6.22 -15.30
C GLU A 179 -10.27 5.38 -14.25
N ILE A 180 -11.37 5.90 -13.67
CA ILE A 180 -12.13 5.20 -12.61
C ILE A 180 -12.51 3.77 -13.02
N LYS A 181 -12.97 3.58 -14.26
CA LYS A 181 -13.34 2.24 -14.75
C LYS A 181 -12.14 1.30 -14.82
N GLN A 182 -11.01 1.78 -15.31
CA GLN A 182 -9.77 1.00 -15.39
C GLN A 182 -9.24 0.66 -14.00
N LEU A 183 -9.33 1.61 -13.05
CA LEU A 183 -8.94 1.40 -11.65
C LEU A 183 -9.81 0.35 -10.96
N GLN A 184 -11.14 0.36 -11.22
CA GLN A 184 -12.05 -0.67 -10.73
C GLN A 184 -11.67 -2.06 -11.26
N ASP A 185 -11.46 -2.17 -12.56
CA ASP A 185 -11.10 -3.43 -13.19
C ASP A 185 -9.75 -3.97 -12.64
N ALA A 186 -8.74 -3.10 -12.55
CA ALA A 186 -7.44 -3.45 -11.99
C ALA A 186 -7.55 -3.91 -10.52
N ALA A 187 -8.35 -3.22 -9.69
CA ALA A 187 -8.55 -3.58 -8.30
C ALA A 187 -9.20 -4.97 -8.17
N ILE A 188 -10.24 -5.23 -8.96
CA ILE A 188 -10.94 -6.53 -8.94
C ILE A 188 -10.02 -7.64 -9.43
N ILE A 189 -9.32 -7.45 -10.55
CA ILE A 189 -8.38 -8.45 -11.09
C ILE A 189 -7.29 -8.77 -10.05
N ALA A 190 -6.69 -7.76 -9.45
CA ALA A 190 -5.67 -7.96 -8.41
C ALA A 190 -6.19 -8.77 -7.22
N MET A 191 -7.39 -8.45 -6.73
CA MET A 191 -8.01 -9.17 -5.62
C MET A 191 -8.39 -10.60 -6.01
N GLU A 192 -8.98 -10.82 -7.17
CA GLU A 192 -9.32 -12.17 -7.67
C GLU A 192 -8.07 -13.03 -7.91
N SER A 193 -6.92 -12.39 -8.22
CA SER A 193 -5.64 -13.08 -8.37
C SER A 193 -4.97 -13.46 -7.04
N GLY A 194 -5.57 -13.10 -5.90
CA GLY A 194 -5.07 -13.47 -4.57
C GLY A 194 -4.25 -12.40 -3.85
N ALA A 195 -4.23 -11.15 -4.32
CA ALA A 195 -3.57 -10.05 -3.60
C ALA A 195 -4.13 -9.90 -2.17
N ASP A 196 -3.24 -9.72 -1.19
CA ASP A 196 -3.61 -9.46 0.20
C ASP A 196 -3.88 -7.96 0.43
N PHE A 197 -3.23 -7.11 -0.37
CA PHE A 197 -3.46 -5.67 -0.42
C PHE A 197 -3.52 -5.18 -1.86
N ILE A 198 -4.31 -4.14 -2.09
CA ILE A 198 -4.15 -3.29 -3.27
C ILE A 198 -3.56 -1.95 -2.85
N LYS A 199 -2.61 -1.44 -3.65
CA LYS A 199 -1.84 -0.23 -3.34
C LYS A 199 -2.05 0.82 -4.43
N THR A 200 -2.14 2.10 -4.05
CA THR A 200 -2.42 3.17 -5.00
C THR A 200 -1.31 3.39 -6.01
N SER A 201 -0.06 3.59 -5.55
CA SER A 201 0.99 4.16 -6.42
C SER A 201 2.38 3.65 -6.09
N THR A 202 3.29 3.68 -7.07
CA THR A 202 4.72 3.41 -6.88
C THR A 202 5.44 4.56 -6.16
N GLY A 203 4.94 5.79 -6.29
CA GLY A 203 5.62 7.01 -5.88
C GLY A 203 6.76 7.42 -6.83
N LYS A 204 6.82 6.83 -8.05
CA LYS A 204 7.81 7.12 -9.09
C LYS A 204 7.24 7.91 -10.28
N LEU A 205 5.92 8.07 -10.32
CA LEU A 205 5.24 8.96 -11.26
C LEU A 205 4.81 10.25 -10.58
N ASP A 206 4.56 11.28 -11.38
CA ASP A 206 4.16 12.62 -10.90
C ASP A 206 2.83 12.61 -10.13
N LYS A 207 1.88 11.76 -10.56
CA LYS A 207 0.60 11.59 -9.89
C LYS A 207 0.66 10.42 -8.91
N GLY A 208 0.59 10.73 -7.63
CA GLY A 208 0.47 9.76 -6.56
C GLY A 208 -0.98 9.40 -6.22
N ALA A 209 -1.21 9.09 -4.93
CA ALA A 209 -2.55 8.79 -4.41
C ALA A 209 -3.49 10.00 -4.51
N THR A 210 -4.76 9.72 -4.80
CA THR A 210 -5.85 10.70 -4.69
C THR A 210 -6.97 10.14 -3.82
N THR A 211 -7.71 11.01 -3.14
CA THR A 211 -8.86 10.60 -2.32
C THR A 211 -9.95 9.94 -3.14
N THR A 212 -10.14 10.38 -4.39
CA THR A 212 -11.07 9.76 -5.35
C THR A 212 -10.66 8.32 -5.67
N ALA A 213 -9.38 8.09 -5.98
CA ALA A 213 -8.87 6.74 -6.24
C ALA A 213 -8.97 5.85 -4.99
N ALA A 214 -8.61 6.36 -3.82
CA ALA A 214 -8.71 5.61 -2.56
C ALA A 214 -10.17 5.22 -2.25
N TYR A 215 -11.12 6.12 -2.45
CA TYR A 215 -12.55 5.81 -2.30
C TYR A 215 -12.99 4.70 -3.28
N CYS A 216 -12.62 4.82 -4.55
CA CYS A 216 -12.91 3.81 -5.57
C CYS A 216 -12.36 2.43 -5.14
N MET A 217 -11.09 2.37 -4.71
CA MET A 217 -10.47 1.14 -4.25
C MET A 217 -11.16 0.57 -3.01
N CYS A 218 -11.53 1.41 -2.02
CA CYS A 218 -12.28 0.98 -0.85
C CYS A 218 -13.66 0.40 -1.22
N GLN A 219 -14.38 0.99 -2.18
CA GLN A 219 -15.65 0.44 -2.66
C GLN A 219 -15.48 -0.94 -3.29
N MET A 220 -14.42 -1.13 -4.09
CA MET A 220 -14.13 -2.44 -4.69
C MET A 220 -13.72 -3.48 -3.62
N ILE A 221 -12.95 -3.10 -2.61
CA ILE A 221 -12.61 -3.96 -1.46
C ILE A 221 -13.89 -4.38 -0.71
N LEU A 222 -14.78 -3.43 -0.42
CA LEU A 222 -16.04 -3.70 0.29
C LEU A 222 -16.90 -4.69 -0.48
N GLU A 223 -17.11 -4.44 -1.77
CA GLU A 223 -17.95 -5.31 -2.61
C GLU A 223 -17.31 -6.69 -2.81
N PHE A 224 -15.99 -6.76 -2.99
CA PHE A 224 -15.25 -8.01 -3.03
C PHE A 224 -15.39 -8.81 -1.72
N PHE A 225 -15.26 -8.15 -0.56
CA PHE A 225 -15.46 -8.78 0.74
C PHE A 225 -16.89 -9.32 0.91
N GLN A 226 -17.90 -8.55 0.50
CA GLN A 226 -19.29 -8.98 0.55
C GLN A 226 -19.57 -10.23 -0.31
N LYS A 227 -18.88 -10.38 -1.43
CA LYS A 227 -19.04 -11.51 -2.36
C LYS A 227 -18.21 -12.73 -1.95
N SER A 228 -16.99 -12.54 -1.51
CA SER A 228 -16.01 -13.63 -1.28
C SER A 228 -15.83 -14.00 0.19
N GLY A 229 -16.17 -13.11 1.13
CA GLY A 229 -15.84 -13.22 2.54
C GLY A 229 -14.37 -12.97 2.87
N ARG A 230 -13.51 -12.71 1.86
CA ARG A 230 -12.07 -12.47 2.05
C ARG A 230 -11.78 -10.98 2.24
N ARG A 231 -11.10 -10.64 3.33
CA ARG A 231 -10.62 -9.26 3.56
C ARG A 231 -9.37 -9.01 2.75
N VAL A 232 -9.32 -7.86 2.09
CA VAL A 232 -8.15 -7.32 1.38
C VAL A 232 -7.83 -5.96 1.97
N GLY A 233 -6.55 -5.69 2.21
CA GLY A 233 -6.09 -4.41 2.73
C GLY A 233 -5.95 -3.35 1.64
N ILE A 234 -5.85 -2.09 2.08
CA ILE A 234 -5.49 -0.96 1.23
C ILE A 234 -4.18 -0.34 1.70
N LYS A 235 -3.26 -0.08 0.76
CA LYS A 235 -2.06 0.73 1.01
C LYS A 235 -2.11 2.00 0.16
N VAL A 236 -2.02 3.14 0.83
CA VAL A 236 -2.01 4.45 0.17
C VAL A 236 -0.58 4.97 0.11
N SER A 237 -0.12 5.38 -1.06
CA SER A 237 1.27 5.85 -1.26
C SER A 237 1.38 6.84 -2.41
N GLY A 238 2.47 7.62 -2.40
CA GLY A 238 2.75 8.66 -3.41
C GLY A 238 2.18 10.02 -3.01
N GLY A 239 3.06 10.95 -2.64
CA GLY A 239 2.72 12.33 -2.30
C GLY A 239 2.22 12.57 -0.88
N ILE A 240 2.24 11.56 0.01
CA ILE A 240 1.79 11.69 1.40
C ILE A 240 3.02 11.91 2.30
N SER A 241 3.12 13.08 2.91
CA SER A 241 4.26 13.44 3.75
C SER A 241 3.87 14.03 5.12
N THR A 242 2.65 14.55 5.25
CA THR A 242 2.15 15.17 6.48
C THR A 242 0.94 14.40 7.03
N THR A 243 0.66 14.57 8.33
CA THR A 243 -0.53 14.01 8.98
C THR A 243 -1.81 14.50 8.32
N GLY A 244 -1.85 15.81 7.94
CA GLY A 244 -2.99 16.40 7.23
C GLY A 244 -3.24 15.78 5.85
N GLU A 245 -2.20 15.30 5.16
CA GLU A 245 -2.34 14.57 3.88
C GLU A 245 -2.75 13.12 4.08
N ALA A 246 -2.38 12.48 5.20
CA ALA A 246 -2.76 11.10 5.50
C ALA A 246 -4.20 10.98 6.04
N LEU A 247 -4.64 11.94 6.84
CA LEU A 247 -5.93 11.92 7.53
C LEU A 247 -7.14 11.74 6.60
N PRO A 248 -7.24 12.37 5.42
CA PRO A 248 -8.34 12.15 4.48
C PRO A 248 -8.50 10.68 4.08
N TYR A 249 -7.41 9.96 3.89
CA TYR A 249 -7.46 8.53 3.53
C TYR A 249 -7.93 7.66 4.68
N TYR A 250 -7.48 7.95 5.91
CA TYR A 250 -8.02 7.32 7.11
C TYR A 250 -9.53 7.49 7.21
N CYS A 251 -10.03 8.72 7.01
CA CYS A 251 -11.47 9.03 7.02
C CYS A 251 -12.25 8.24 5.97
N ILE A 252 -11.70 8.09 4.77
CA ILE A 252 -12.32 7.32 3.68
C ILE A 252 -12.38 5.83 4.04
N VAL A 253 -11.28 5.26 4.53
CA VAL A 253 -11.25 3.86 4.96
C VAL A 253 -12.26 3.60 6.08
N GLU A 254 -12.30 4.48 7.10
CA GLU A 254 -13.29 4.39 8.19
C GLU A 254 -14.73 4.43 7.67
N ALA A 255 -15.03 5.36 6.78
CA ALA A 255 -16.39 5.58 6.29
C ALA A 255 -16.88 4.45 5.38
N VAL A 256 -16.00 3.87 4.57
CA VAL A 256 -16.38 2.87 3.56
C VAL A 256 -16.21 1.45 4.08
N LEU A 257 -15.09 1.15 4.73
CA LEU A 257 -14.73 -0.21 5.15
C LEU A 257 -15.00 -0.48 6.63
N GLY A 258 -15.15 0.57 7.44
CA GLY A 258 -15.38 0.44 8.87
C GLY A 258 -14.10 0.38 9.70
N LYS A 259 -14.27 0.38 11.02
CA LYS A 259 -13.17 0.41 11.99
C LYS A 259 -12.31 -0.85 11.97
N GLU A 260 -12.85 -1.96 11.50
CA GLU A 260 -12.14 -3.24 11.39
C GLU A 260 -10.96 -3.18 10.40
N TRP A 261 -10.95 -2.21 9.48
CA TRP A 261 -9.82 -1.97 8.56
C TRP A 261 -8.77 -1.00 9.11
N LEU A 262 -9.02 -0.31 10.22
CA LEU A 262 -8.11 0.71 10.77
C LEU A 262 -7.00 0.09 11.63
N ASN A 263 -6.21 -0.77 11.04
CA ASN A 263 -5.05 -1.43 11.68
C ASN A 263 -4.01 -1.81 10.62
N LYS A 264 -2.79 -2.11 11.05
CA LYS A 264 -1.67 -2.40 10.16
C LYS A 264 -1.85 -3.63 9.25
N ASP A 265 -2.77 -4.52 9.57
CA ASP A 265 -3.00 -5.73 8.77
C ASP A 265 -3.95 -5.48 7.59
N LEU A 266 -4.65 -4.31 7.56
CA LEU A 266 -5.62 -3.97 6.51
C LEU A 266 -5.49 -2.52 5.98
N LEU A 267 -4.72 -1.65 6.65
CA LEU A 267 -4.43 -0.28 6.21
C LEU A 267 -2.93 0.00 6.29
N ARG A 268 -2.36 0.53 5.21
CA ARG A 268 -0.97 0.99 5.20
C ARG A 268 -0.82 2.35 4.52
N PHE A 269 0.21 3.08 4.95
CA PHE A 269 0.65 4.33 4.35
C PHE A 269 2.11 4.19 3.91
N GLY A 270 2.37 4.14 2.61
CA GLY A 270 3.74 4.08 2.08
C GLY A 270 4.34 5.46 1.96
N ALA A 271 5.27 5.81 2.83
CA ALA A 271 5.84 7.15 2.88
C ALA A 271 7.24 7.18 3.51
N SER A 272 8.06 8.17 3.13
CA SER A 272 9.41 8.38 3.67
C SER A 272 9.46 9.41 4.82
N ARG A 273 8.59 10.43 4.79
CA ARG A 273 8.63 11.57 5.74
C ARG A 273 7.44 11.61 6.70
N LEU A 274 6.39 10.87 6.40
CA LEU A 274 5.14 10.91 7.17
C LEU A 274 5.36 10.54 8.63
N ALA A 275 6.17 9.51 8.92
CA ALA A 275 6.40 9.03 10.27
C ALA A 275 6.92 10.13 11.20
N ASN A 276 7.94 10.88 10.77
CA ASN A 276 8.47 12.02 11.53
C ASN A 276 7.40 13.10 11.77
N ASN A 277 6.61 13.43 10.75
CA ASN A 277 5.60 14.46 10.86
C ASN A 277 4.42 14.05 11.77
N VAL A 278 4.00 12.78 11.72
CA VAL A 278 2.96 12.25 12.61
C VAL A 278 3.43 12.28 14.07
N VAL A 279 4.68 11.85 14.34
CA VAL A 279 5.25 11.92 15.69
C VAL A 279 5.32 13.37 16.20
N ASN A 280 5.73 14.32 15.35
CA ASN A 280 5.76 15.74 15.68
C ASN A 280 4.37 16.28 16.05
N ASP A 281 3.35 15.91 15.32
CA ASP A 281 1.97 16.35 15.58
C ASP A 281 1.39 15.71 16.85
N ILE A 282 1.78 14.47 17.17
CA ILE A 282 1.38 13.79 18.42
C ILE A 282 2.03 14.45 19.63
N LEU A 283 3.33 14.78 19.54
CA LEU A 283 4.10 15.33 20.65
C LEU A 283 3.96 16.86 20.79
N GLY A 284 3.54 17.55 19.73
CA GLY A 284 3.49 19.02 19.70
C GLY A 284 4.88 19.68 19.60
N GLU A 285 5.91 18.94 19.25
CA GLU A 285 7.30 19.41 19.10
C GLU A 285 7.99 18.81 17.89
N LYS A 286 9.02 19.50 17.38
CA LYS A 286 9.81 19.02 16.23
C LYS A 286 10.85 18.00 16.69
N THR A 287 10.69 16.78 16.20
CA THR A 287 11.63 15.67 16.39
C THR A 287 12.00 15.07 15.02
N ASN A 288 12.95 14.18 14.98
CA ASN A 288 13.33 13.44 13.77
C ASN A 288 13.71 12.00 14.16
N PRO A 289 12.74 11.21 14.64
CA PRO A 289 13.02 9.87 15.15
C PRO A 289 13.42 8.86 14.08
N PHE A 290 12.96 9.05 12.82
CA PHE A 290 13.22 8.15 11.70
C PHE A 290 14.12 8.74 10.61
#